data_6b865fd81d6fbf5ec8d2b162b22dde59
#
_entry.id   6b865fd81d6fbf5ec8d2b162b22dde59
#
_cell.length_a   1.000
_cell.length_b   1.000
_cell.length_c   1.000
_cell.angle_alpha   90.00
_cell.angle_beta   90.00
_cell.angle_gamma   90.00
#
_symmetry.space_group_name_H-M   'P 1'
#
loop_
_entity.id
_entity.type
_entity.pdbx_description
1 polymer ?
#
loop_
_entity_poly.entity_id
_entity_poly.type
_entity_poly.pdbx_seq_one_letter_code
_entity_poly.pdbx_strand_id
1 'polypeptide(L)'
;MRYFIAIILLSALAGCTTTREKITNSSHGSKQQMSAIKLGQLIKQSSELSSVSFTQLVQLTTGKKVIPIEPESLTDKTILERLGKAVDRSLEEHNQITSPVRQLRRINEASRLFEDSIAANLNKLAEFKCEIPKNASGKLQRAGYPDLIITHLPSGRIFYLDPKLFESSGRKSSLRSFYYQPSQHGGKVHFNGHHLLVGIEHDGNQGAWRFIGWEIVDLSKLQLTLKTEFQGANRDIYRDELILHRSER
;
A
#
# COMPACT_ATOMS: atom_id res chain seq x y z
N MET A 1 -71.68 -0.81 -21.07
CA MET A 1 -72.11 -2.09 -21.64
C MET A 1 -71.25 -3.19 -20.98
N ARG A 2 -71.84 -3.89 -20.01
CA ARG A 2 -72.11 -5.35 -20.04
C ARG A 2 -70.81 -6.16 -19.86
N TYR A 3 -70.64 -7.13 -18.96
CA TYR A 3 -71.47 -7.81 -17.96
C TYR A 3 -70.58 -8.42 -16.87
N PHE A 4 -71.08 -8.48 -15.68
CA PHE A 4 -70.85 -9.40 -14.56
C PHE A 4 -70.76 -10.86 -14.96
N ILE A 5 -69.92 -11.63 -14.29
CA ILE A 5 -70.36 -12.94 -13.70
C ILE A 5 -69.49 -13.19 -12.47
N ALA A 6 -70.14 -13.28 -11.31
CA ALA A 6 -69.66 -13.80 -10.07
C ALA A 6 -69.93 -15.31 -10.04
N ILE A 7 -69.03 -16.12 -9.53
CA ILE A 7 -69.33 -17.45 -9.01
C ILE A 7 -68.75 -17.60 -7.63
N ILE A 8 -69.63 -17.68 -6.66
CA ILE A 8 -69.39 -18.13 -5.28
C ILE A 8 -69.45 -19.66 -5.27
N LEU A 9 -68.50 -20.33 -4.63
CA LEU A 9 -68.73 -21.62 -4.05
C LEU A 9 -67.94 -21.80 -2.74
N LEU A 10 -68.69 -22.20 -1.74
CA LEU A 10 -68.41 -22.37 -0.33
C LEU A 10 -67.68 -23.68 -0.04
N SER A 11 -66.95 -23.68 1.07
CA SER A 11 -66.77 -24.70 2.10
C SER A 11 -65.70 -25.79 1.89
N ALA A 12 -64.67 -25.80 2.78
CA ALA A 12 -64.60 -26.81 3.85
C ALA A 12 -63.40 -26.51 4.78
N LEU A 13 -63.68 -26.44 6.05
CA LEU A 13 -62.78 -26.40 7.17
C LEU A 13 -62.02 -27.74 7.28
N ALA A 14 -60.69 -27.67 7.32
CA ALA A 14 -59.86 -28.68 7.96
C ALA A 14 -58.66 -27.98 8.60
N GLY A 15 -58.63 -28.00 9.93
CA GLY A 15 -57.54 -27.46 10.72
C GLY A 15 -56.27 -28.25 10.50
N CYS A 16 -55.20 -27.55 10.21
CA CYS A 16 -53.85 -28.09 10.32
C CYS A 16 -52.99 -27.03 11.05
N THR A 17 -52.68 -27.36 12.30
CA THR A 17 -51.75 -26.63 13.13
C THR A 17 -50.35 -26.72 12.50
N THR A 18 -49.96 -25.72 11.74
CA THR A 18 -48.59 -25.65 11.25
C THR A 18 -47.74 -24.86 12.28
N THR A 19 -46.94 -25.64 12.97
CA THR A 19 -45.84 -25.15 13.80
C THR A 19 -44.93 -24.26 12.92
N ARG A 20 -44.92 -22.97 13.24
CA ARG A 20 -44.07 -22.01 12.58
C ARG A 20 -42.64 -22.16 13.12
N GLU A 21 -41.84 -23.04 12.48
CA GLU A 21 -40.40 -23.06 12.67
C GLU A 21 -39.85 -21.68 12.26
N LYS A 22 -39.34 -20.94 13.22
CA LYS A 22 -38.50 -19.76 12.99
C LYS A 22 -37.21 -20.24 12.33
N ILE A 23 -37.15 -20.13 11.01
CA ILE A 23 -35.88 -20.23 10.29
C ILE A 23 -35.10 -18.95 10.68
N THR A 24 -34.27 -19.07 11.70
CA THR A 24 -33.21 -18.09 11.96
C THR A 24 -32.16 -18.30 10.88
N ASN A 25 -32.22 -17.48 9.84
CA ASN A 25 -31.12 -17.31 8.89
C ASN A 25 -29.90 -16.74 9.63
N SER A 26 -29.13 -17.59 10.29
CA SER A 26 -27.77 -17.30 10.68
C SER A 26 -26.89 -17.43 9.44
N SER A 27 -26.76 -16.35 8.68
CA SER A 27 -25.70 -16.19 7.69
C SER A 27 -24.34 -15.99 8.40
N HIS A 28 -23.93 -16.99 9.16
CA HIS A 28 -22.51 -17.15 9.48
C HIS A 28 -21.88 -17.78 8.26
N GLY A 29 -21.28 -16.92 7.39
CA GLY A 29 -20.41 -17.38 6.34
C GLY A 29 -19.40 -18.35 6.95
N SER A 30 -19.56 -19.64 6.66
CA SER A 30 -18.60 -20.67 6.98
C SER A 30 -17.26 -20.24 6.35
N LYS A 31 -16.35 -19.70 7.17
CA LYS A 31 -14.93 -19.59 6.78
C LYS A 31 -14.50 -21.03 6.53
N GLN A 32 -14.41 -21.39 5.26
CA GLN A 32 -14.05 -22.74 4.85
C GLN A 32 -12.66 -23.04 5.42
N GLN A 33 -12.58 -23.89 6.41
CA GLN A 33 -11.34 -24.26 7.07
C GLN A 33 -10.44 -24.94 6.02
N MET A 34 -9.34 -24.28 5.66
CA MET A 34 -8.42 -24.79 4.66
C MET A 34 -7.81 -26.10 5.13
N SER A 35 -7.85 -27.16 4.30
CA SER A 35 -7.26 -28.44 4.67
C SER A 35 -5.75 -28.31 4.97
N ALA A 36 -5.24 -29.09 5.92
CA ALA A 36 -3.81 -29.09 6.27
C ALA A 36 -2.90 -29.35 5.05
N ILE A 37 -3.37 -30.16 4.10
CA ILE A 37 -2.65 -30.46 2.83
C ILE A 37 -2.53 -29.20 1.98
N LYS A 38 -3.61 -28.43 1.79
CA LYS A 38 -3.57 -27.16 1.02
C LYS A 38 -2.69 -26.11 1.71
N LEU A 39 -2.74 -26.03 3.03
CA LEU A 39 -1.89 -25.15 3.81
C LEU A 39 -0.41 -25.51 3.64
N GLY A 40 -0.05 -26.78 3.76
CA GLY A 40 1.33 -27.26 3.54
C GLY A 40 1.83 -26.98 2.13
N GLN A 41 1.00 -27.16 1.11
CA GLN A 41 1.34 -26.80 -0.27
C GLN A 41 1.59 -25.30 -0.46
N LEU A 42 0.73 -24.43 0.12
CA LEU A 42 0.93 -22.98 0.07
C LEU A 42 2.22 -22.55 0.74
N ILE A 43 2.54 -23.10 1.92
CA ILE A 43 3.80 -22.79 2.62
C ILE A 43 5.00 -23.22 1.76
N LYS A 44 4.96 -24.42 1.18
CA LYS A 44 6.03 -24.90 0.31
C LYS A 44 6.20 -24.02 -0.93
N GLN A 45 5.10 -23.71 -1.64
CA GLN A 45 5.12 -22.85 -2.82
C GLN A 45 5.61 -21.43 -2.49
N SER A 46 5.25 -20.88 -1.33
CA SER A 46 5.71 -19.55 -0.94
C SER A 46 7.22 -19.51 -0.68
N SER A 47 7.83 -20.58 -0.19
CA SER A 47 9.28 -20.67 0.00
C SER A 47 10.06 -20.74 -1.32
N GLU A 48 9.42 -21.19 -2.40
CA GLU A 48 9.98 -21.23 -3.75
C GLU A 48 9.99 -19.87 -4.45
N LEU A 49 9.19 -18.89 -3.96
CA LEU A 49 9.10 -17.52 -4.49
C LEU A 49 10.15 -16.59 -3.84
N SER A 50 11.41 -17.00 -3.89
CA SER A 50 12.53 -16.25 -3.29
C SER A 50 13.03 -15.09 -4.15
N SER A 51 12.64 -15.04 -5.44
CA SER A 51 13.06 -13.97 -6.36
C SER A 51 11.93 -13.70 -7.36
N VAL A 52 11.15 -12.66 -7.09
CA VAL A 52 10.03 -12.23 -7.93
C VAL A 52 10.35 -10.85 -8.49
N SER A 53 10.31 -10.71 -9.82
CA SER A 53 10.50 -9.41 -10.45
C SER A 53 9.41 -8.43 -10.04
N PHE A 54 9.80 -7.26 -9.52
CA PHE A 54 8.87 -6.17 -9.20
C PHE A 54 8.02 -5.77 -10.41
N THR A 55 8.65 -5.71 -11.60
CA THR A 55 7.96 -5.39 -12.85
C THR A 55 6.86 -6.40 -13.17
N GLN A 56 7.15 -7.69 -13.05
CA GLN A 56 6.15 -8.75 -13.25
C GLN A 56 5.03 -8.66 -12.20
N LEU A 57 5.39 -8.41 -10.93
CA LEU A 57 4.43 -8.32 -9.85
C LEU A 57 3.47 -7.15 -10.05
N VAL A 58 3.96 -5.96 -10.40
CA VAL A 58 3.12 -4.80 -10.73
C VAL A 58 2.20 -5.12 -11.91
N GLN A 59 2.72 -5.71 -12.99
CA GLN A 59 1.93 -6.05 -14.16
C GLN A 59 0.82 -7.06 -13.84
N LEU A 60 1.12 -8.10 -13.09
CA LEU A 60 0.14 -9.13 -12.70
C LEU A 60 -0.97 -8.57 -11.82
N THR A 61 -0.64 -7.62 -10.93
CA THR A 61 -1.58 -7.13 -9.92
C THR A 61 -2.36 -5.90 -10.34
N THR A 62 -1.85 -5.13 -11.32
CA THR A 62 -2.46 -3.85 -11.75
C THR A 62 -2.79 -3.81 -13.24
N GLY A 63 -2.24 -4.71 -14.05
CA GLY A 63 -2.31 -4.66 -15.51
C GLY A 63 -1.44 -3.54 -16.12
N LYS A 64 -0.61 -2.84 -15.32
CA LYS A 64 0.19 -1.70 -15.76
C LYS A 64 1.65 -2.09 -15.95
N LYS A 65 2.31 -1.42 -16.90
CA LYS A 65 3.72 -1.66 -17.19
C LYS A 65 4.61 -0.76 -16.34
N VAL A 66 5.65 -1.33 -15.76
CA VAL A 66 6.80 -0.60 -15.21
C VAL A 66 7.71 -0.25 -16.38
N ILE A 67 7.98 1.03 -16.58
CA ILE A 67 8.85 1.55 -17.63
C ILE A 67 10.23 1.80 -17.00
N PRO A 68 11.30 1.17 -17.47
CA PRO A 68 12.64 1.45 -16.96
C PRO A 68 13.07 2.88 -17.33
N ILE A 69 13.95 3.45 -16.52
CA ILE A 69 14.63 4.70 -16.86
C ILE A 69 15.61 4.42 -18.00
N GLU A 70 15.61 5.30 -19.00
CA GLU A 70 16.56 5.24 -20.11
C GLU A 70 17.74 6.20 -19.85
N PRO A 71 18.93 5.67 -19.49
CA PRO A 71 20.08 6.50 -19.12
C PRO A 71 20.52 7.49 -20.20
N GLU A 72 20.27 7.17 -21.47
CA GLU A 72 20.64 8.04 -22.60
C GLU A 72 19.53 9.02 -22.99
N SER A 73 18.32 8.89 -22.43
CA SER A 73 17.23 9.81 -22.67
C SER A 73 17.50 11.16 -21.99
N LEU A 74 17.65 12.22 -22.79
CA LEU A 74 17.82 13.58 -22.27
C LEU A 74 16.63 13.99 -21.38
N THR A 75 15.44 13.58 -21.74
CA THR A 75 14.22 13.84 -20.97
C THR A 75 14.29 13.18 -19.58
N ASP A 76 14.70 11.90 -19.50
CA ASP A 76 14.82 11.21 -18.22
C ASP A 76 15.92 11.82 -17.35
N LYS A 77 17.08 12.14 -17.94
CA LYS A 77 18.17 12.85 -17.25
C LYS A 77 17.66 14.16 -16.63
N THR A 78 16.98 14.99 -17.43
CA THR A 78 16.45 16.28 -16.97
C THR A 78 15.43 16.10 -15.82
N ILE A 79 14.52 15.14 -15.96
CA ILE A 79 13.51 14.85 -14.91
C ILE A 79 14.18 14.38 -13.62
N LEU A 80 15.15 13.47 -13.71
CA LEU A 80 15.89 12.97 -12.55
C LEU A 80 16.70 14.09 -11.86
N GLU A 81 17.33 15.00 -12.62
CA GLU A 81 18.01 16.18 -12.06
C GLU A 81 17.04 17.11 -11.32
N ARG A 82 15.85 17.35 -11.87
CA ARG A 82 14.83 18.18 -11.21
C ARG A 82 14.30 17.49 -9.93
N LEU A 83 14.06 16.20 -10.00
CA LEU A 83 13.68 15.39 -8.83
C LEU A 83 14.79 15.46 -7.76
N GLY A 84 16.04 15.25 -8.14
CA GLY A 84 17.19 15.35 -7.22
C GLY A 84 17.25 16.71 -6.52
N LYS A 85 17.11 17.81 -7.26
CA LYS A 85 17.06 19.16 -6.68
C LYS A 85 15.88 19.37 -5.73
N ALA A 86 14.74 18.74 -5.97
CA ALA A 86 13.60 18.78 -5.04
C ALA A 86 13.90 18.00 -3.75
N VAL A 87 14.60 16.88 -3.85
CA VAL A 87 15.07 16.11 -2.69
C VAL A 87 16.13 16.89 -1.91
N ASP A 88 17.12 17.52 -2.57
CA ASP A 88 18.14 18.36 -1.92
C ASP A 88 17.48 19.45 -1.06
N ARG A 89 16.52 20.17 -1.62
CA ARG A 89 15.78 21.20 -0.88
C ARG A 89 15.03 20.63 0.32
N SER A 90 14.44 19.43 0.17
CA SER A 90 13.77 18.76 1.26
C SER A 90 14.74 18.36 2.37
N LEU A 91 15.96 17.90 2.04
CA LEU A 91 17.02 17.66 3.02
C LEU A 91 17.44 18.94 3.73
N GLU A 92 17.65 20.02 2.98
CA GLU A 92 17.99 21.34 3.56
C GLU A 92 16.92 21.82 4.53
N GLU A 93 15.64 21.75 4.15
CA GLU A 93 14.51 22.13 4.99
C GLU A 93 14.46 21.31 6.28
N HIS A 94 14.65 19.99 6.19
CA HIS A 94 14.57 19.09 7.33
C HIS A 94 15.83 19.04 8.20
N ASN A 95 16.97 19.51 7.70
CA ASN A 95 18.20 19.70 8.47
C ASN A 95 18.24 21.00 9.27
N GLN A 96 17.31 21.94 9.04
CA GLN A 96 17.28 23.17 9.81
C GLN A 96 17.03 22.91 11.30
N ILE A 97 17.60 23.71 12.16
CA ILE A 97 17.49 23.57 13.62
C ILE A 97 16.04 23.67 14.12
N THR A 98 15.20 24.41 13.37
CA THR A 98 13.78 24.61 13.65
C THR A 98 12.90 23.50 13.06
N SER A 99 13.48 22.55 12.32
CA SER A 99 12.70 21.50 11.67
C SER A 99 12.02 20.58 12.69
N PRO A 100 10.74 20.29 12.52
CA PRO A 100 10.00 19.37 13.39
C PRO A 100 10.59 17.95 13.39
N VAL A 101 11.33 17.57 12.34
CA VAL A 101 11.98 16.26 12.24
C VAL A 101 12.96 16.03 13.38
N ARG A 102 13.66 17.07 13.82
CA ARG A 102 14.66 16.96 14.89
C ARG A 102 14.10 16.56 16.24
N GLN A 103 12.79 16.74 16.43
CA GLN A 103 12.10 16.39 17.67
C GLN A 103 11.43 15.01 17.61
N LEU A 104 11.47 14.34 16.47
CA LEU A 104 10.83 13.05 16.31
C LEU A 104 11.55 11.98 17.13
N ARG A 105 10.76 11.19 17.86
CA ARG A 105 11.26 10.06 18.63
C ARG A 105 11.71 8.91 17.73
N ARG A 106 11.02 8.72 16.60
CA ARG A 106 11.28 7.65 15.65
C ARG A 106 11.46 8.22 14.25
N ILE A 107 12.54 7.85 13.60
CA ILE A 107 12.85 8.36 12.26
C ILE A 107 11.77 8.01 11.22
N ASN A 108 11.07 6.89 11.39
CA ASN A 108 9.98 6.50 10.48
C ASN A 108 8.83 7.53 10.42
N GLU A 109 8.68 8.35 11.46
CA GLU A 109 7.68 9.43 11.48
C GLU A 109 8.04 10.57 10.50
N ALA A 110 9.31 10.69 10.12
CA ALA A 110 9.79 11.68 9.18
C ALA A 110 9.39 11.37 7.72
N SER A 111 9.07 10.13 7.36
CA SER A 111 8.74 9.74 5.98
C SER A 111 7.66 10.64 5.39
N ARG A 112 6.60 10.89 6.15
CA ARG A 112 5.51 11.78 5.72
C ARG A 112 5.97 13.21 5.45
N LEU A 113 6.88 13.73 6.26
CA LEU A 113 7.40 15.09 6.09
C LEU A 113 8.21 15.20 4.80
N PHE A 114 8.97 14.15 4.46
CA PHE A 114 9.68 14.07 3.19
C PHE A 114 8.74 13.93 1.99
N GLU A 115 7.70 13.10 2.08
CA GLU A 115 6.66 13.01 1.05
C GLU A 115 6.07 14.40 0.75
N ASP A 116 5.66 15.12 1.80
CA ASP A 116 5.01 16.42 1.70
C ASP A 116 5.99 17.48 1.16
N SER A 117 7.25 17.53 1.61
CA SER A 117 8.24 18.50 1.16
C SER A 117 8.72 18.25 -0.28
N ILE A 118 8.96 16.99 -0.65
CA ILE A 118 9.32 16.63 -2.04
C ILE A 118 8.18 17.01 -2.99
N ALA A 119 6.93 16.69 -2.64
CA ALA A 119 5.77 17.08 -3.44
C ALA A 119 5.65 18.60 -3.57
N ALA A 120 5.81 19.34 -2.46
CA ALA A 120 5.77 20.79 -2.46
C ALA A 120 6.89 21.41 -3.33
N ASN A 121 8.11 20.88 -3.24
CA ASN A 121 9.27 21.37 -4.00
C ASN A 121 9.15 21.06 -5.50
N LEU A 122 8.61 19.92 -5.88
CA LEU A 122 8.30 19.60 -7.29
C LEU A 122 7.18 20.49 -7.83
N ASN A 123 6.13 20.74 -7.08
CA ASN A 123 5.00 21.57 -7.51
C ASN A 123 5.33 23.07 -7.63
N LYS A 124 6.50 23.52 -7.15
CA LYS A 124 7.03 24.86 -7.46
C LYS A 124 7.53 24.99 -8.91
N LEU A 125 7.75 23.87 -9.59
CA LEU A 125 8.19 23.79 -10.97
C LEU A 125 6.98 23.60 -11.88
N ALA A 126 6.76 24.51 -12.84
CA ALA A 126 5.59 24.50 -13.71
C ALA A 126 5.46 23.22 -14.57
N GLU A 127 6.58 22.54 -14.81
CA GLU A 127 6.63 21.29 -15.59
C GLU A 127 6.19 20.04 -14.82
N PHE A 128 5.94 20.12 -13.49
CA PHE A 128 5.57 18.97 -12.69
C PHE A 128 4.24 19.14 -11.98
N LYS A 129 3.55 18.01 -11.84
CA LYS A 129 2.44 17.85 -10.92
C LYS A 129 2.73 16.62 -10.05
N CYS A 130 2.89 16.84 -8.74
CA CYS A 130 3.16 15.80 -7.75
C CYS A 130 2.02 15.74 -6.75
N GLU A 131 1.45 14.54 -6.56
CA GLU A 131 0.26 14.33 -5.73
C GLU A 131 0.39 13.03 -4.92
N ILE A 132 -0.39 12.95 -3.84
CA ILE A 132 -0.66 11.67 -3.18
C ILE A 132 -1.59 10.89 -4.11
N PRO A 133 -1.24 9.64 -4.48
CA PRO A 133 -2.06 8.88 -5.40
C PRO A 133 -3.42 8.51 -4.79
N LYS A 134 -4.43 8.44 -5.65
CA LYS A 134 -5.76 7.93 -5.29
C LYS A 134 -5.75 6.41 -5.39
N ASN A 135 -6.55 5.76 -4.57
CA ASN A 135 -6.86 4.34 -4.72
C ASN A 135 -7.90 4.10 -5.83
N ALA A 136 -8.25 2.84 -6.10
CA ALA A 136 -9.22 2.48 -7.13
C ALA A 136 -10.63 3.06 -6.90
N SER A 137 -10.99 3.44 -5.66
CA SER A 137 -12.25 4.13 -5.35
C SER A 137 -12.18 5.65 -5.53
N GLY A 138 -11.05 6.19 -6.03
CA GLY A 138 -10.84 7.62 -6.23
C GLY A 138 -10.50 8.41 -4.97
N LYS A 139 -10.31 7.75 -3.82
CA LYS A 139 -9.93 8.39 -2.55
C LYS A 139 -8.42 8.52 -2.44
N LEU A 140 -7.93 9.66 -1.96
CA LEU A 140 -6.52 9.83 -1.60
C LEU A 140 -6.13 8.81 -0.54
N GLN A 141 -5.01 8.11 -0.77
CA GLN A 141 -4.55 7.07 0.15
C GLN A 141 -3.04 7.19 0.36
N ARG A 142 -2.61 7.48 1.59
CA ARG A 142 -1.18 7.50 1.95
C ARG A 142 -0.64 6.09 2.20
N ALA A 143 -1.40 5.22 2.87
CA ALA A 143 -0.94 3.87 3.18
C ALA A 143 -0.68 3.03 1.93
N GLY A 144 0.42 2.29 1.94
CA GLY A 144 0.84 1.37 0.88
C GLY A 144 1.54 2.07 -0.29
N TYR A 145 2.17 1.27 -1.11
CA TYR A 145 2.92 1.72 -2.30
C TYR A 145 2.02 2.18 -3.44
N PRO A 146 2.40 3.22 -4.21
CA PRO A 146 3.45 4.20 -3.99
C PRO A 146 2.98 5.34 -3.08
N ASP A 147 3.92 6.15 -2.55
CA ASP A 147 3.59 7.29 -1.69
C ASP A 147 3.21 8.53 -2.50
N LEU A 148 3.88 8.76 -3.64
CA LEU A 148 3.64 9.89 -4.53
C LEU A 148 3.46 9.44 -5.99
N ILE A 149 2.67 10.20 -6.75
CA ILE A 149 2.59 10.15 -8.20
C ILE A 149 3.03 11.49 -8.77
N ILE A 150 3.96 11.47 -9.72
CA ILE A 150 4.53 12.62 -10.38
C ILE A 150 4.17 12.55 -11.86
N THR A 151 3.60 13.61 -12.40
CA THR A 151 3.38 13.78 -13.83
C THR A 151 4.32 14.86 -14.35
N HIS A 152 5.17 14.51 -15.30
CA HIS A 152 5.93 15.50 -16.07
C HIS A 152 5.05 16.02 -17.21
N LEU A 153 4.52 17.23 -17.05
CA LEU A 153 3.48 17.79 -17.92
C LEU A 153 3.89 17.89 -19.40
N PRO A 154 5.13 18.32 -19.73
CA PRO A 154 5.54 18.46 -21.13
C PRO A 154 5.60 17.13 -21.89
N SER A 155 5.96 16.03 -21.24
CA SER A 155 6.09 14.71 -21.89
C SER A 155 4.95 13.75 -21.58
N GLY A 156 4.08 14.07 -20.61
CA GLY A 156 3.04 13.18 -20.12
C GLY A 156 3.57 11.94 -19.36
N ARG A 157 4.87 11.88 -19.06
CA ARG A 157 5.48 10.75 -18.34
C ARG A 157 5.01 10.72 -16.89
N ILE A 158 4.75 9.50 -16.42
CA ILE A 158 4.32 9.23 -15.04
C ILE A 158 5.46 8.57 -14.27
N PHE A 159 5.69 9.07 -13.05
CA PHE A 159 6.63 8.49 -12.11
C PHE A 159 5.89 8.21 -10.79
N TYR A 160 6.07 7.00 -10.29
CA TYR A 160 5.65 6.61 -8.96
C TYR A 160 6.87 6.68 -8.05
N LEU A 161 6.76 7.38 -6.93
CA LEU A 161 7.86 7.62 -6.02
C LEU A 161 7.54 7.11 -4.62
N ASP A 162 8.55 6.53 -3.98
CA ASP A 162 8.46 5.95 -2.64
C ASP A 162 9.68 6.38 -1.81
N PRO A 163 9.60 7.48 -1.03
CA PRO A 163 10.69 7.90 -0.16
C PRO A 163 10.89 6.93 1.00
N LYS A 164 12.14 6.52 1.24
CA LYS A 164 12.52 5.63 2.34
C LYS A 164 13.73 6.17 3.08
N LEU A 165 13.64 6.17 4.40
CA LEU A 165 14.72 6.58 5.27
C LEU A 165 15.58 5.37 5.65
N PHE A 166 16.90 5.54 5.63
CA PHE A 166 17.82 4.50 6.08
C PHE A 166 19.02 5.12 6.82
N GLU A 167 19.51 4.39 7.80
CA GLU A 167 20.73 4.77 8.50
C GLU A 167 21.97 4.37 7.69
N SER A 168 23.02 5.18 7.72
CA SER A 168 24.29 4.93 7.02
C SER A 168 24.82 3.53 7.27
N SER A 169 24.78 3.07 8.51
CA SER A 169 25.20 1.72 8.92
C SER A 169 24.28 0.62 8.38
N GLY A 170 23.03 0.95 8.07
CA GLY A 170 21.98 0.02 7.64
C GLY A 170 21.96 -0.28 6.14
N ARG A 171 22.79 0.36 5.32
CA ARG A 171 22.76 0.23 3.85
C ARG A 171 22.87 -1.22 3.34
N LYS A 172 23.62 -2.07 4.02
CA LYS A 172 23.78 -3.49 3.68
C LYS A 172 22.91 -4.41 4.52
N SER A 173 21.98 -3.85 5.26
CA SER A 173 21.09 -4.61 6.14
C SER A 173 20.15 -5.51 5.34
N SER A 174 19.90 -6.71 5.85
CA SER A 174 18.84 -7.61 5.36
C SER A 174 17.47 -7.26 5.92
N LEU A 175 17.36 -6.20 6.76
CA LEU A 175 16.10 -5.74 7.28
C LEU A 175 15.23 -5.18 6.15
N ARG A 176 13.98 -5.57 6.18
CA ARG A 176 12.99 -5.20 5.18
C ARG A 176 12.63 -3.71 5.29
N SER A 177 12.91 -2.94 4.23
CA SER A 177 12.60 -1.51 4.12
C SER A 177 11.59 -1.19 3.03
N PHE A 178 11.39 -2.09 2.05
CA PHE A 178 10.43 -1.93 0.96
C PHE A 178 9.33 -3.00 1.05
N TYR A 179 8.09 -2.56 0.86
CA TYR A 179 6.90 -3.43 0.91
C TYR A 179 6.02 -3.15 -0.30
N TYR A 180 5.71 -4.19 -1.03
CA TYR A 180 4.66 -4.16 -2.03
C TYR A 180 3.58 -5.16 -1.66
N GLN A 181 2.39 -4.65 -1.34
CA GLN A 181 1.23 -5.49 -1.05
C GLN A 181 0.25 -5.39 -2.21
N PRO A 182 0.06 -6.49 -2.97
CA PRO A 182 -0.96 -6.55 -4.00
C PRO A 182 -2.34 -6.26 -3.41
N SER A 183 -3.08 -5.34 -4.02
CA SER A 183 -4.45 -5.03 -3.60
C SER A 183 -5.43 -5.79 -4.48
N GLN A 184 -6.32 -6.58 -3.86
CA GLN A 184 -7.40 -7.26 -4.57
C GLN A 184 -8.49 -6.29 -5.05
N HIS A 185 -8.56 -5.08 -4.49
CA HIS A 185 -9.60 -4.09 -4.75
C HIS A 185 -9.07 -2.85 -5.48
N GLY A 186 -7.95 -3.00 -6.17
CA GLY A 186 -7.28 -1.92 -6.89
C GLY A 186 -6.31 -1.13 -6.00
N GLY A 187 -5.06 -1.10 -6.45
CA GLY A 187 -3.98 -0.35 -5.82
C GLY A 187 -4.02 1.13 -6.23
N LYS A 188 -2.89 1.80 -6.05
CA LYS A 188 -2.65 3.20 -6.41
C LYS A 188 -1.92 3.37 -7.77
N VAL A 189 -1.58 2.26 -8.44
CA VAL A 189 -0.90 2.25 -9.75
C VAL A 189 -1.95 2.17 -10.86
N HIS A 190 -2.26 3.31 -11.47
CA HIS A 190 -3.32 3.43 -12.48
C HIS A 190 -2.82 3.61 -13.92
N PHE A 191 -1.54 3.95 -14.08
CA PHE A 191 -0.92 4.25 -15.36
C PHE A 191 0.34 3.41 -15.56
N ASN A 192 0.74 3.20 -16.81
CA ASN A 192 2.09 2.77 -17.10
C ASN A 192 3.04 3.89 -16.68
N GLY A 193 4.17 3.57 -16.07
CA GLY A 193 5.07 4.62 -15.58
C GLY A 193 6.40 4.08 -15.06
N HIS A 194 7.27 5.02 -14.73
CA HIS A 194 8.53 4.74 -14.07
C HIS A 194 8.28 4.56 -12.57
N HIS A 195 8.96 3.64 -11.95
CA HIS A 195 8.81 3.35 -10.53
C HIS A 195 10.14 3.58 -9.82
N LEU A 196 10.19 4.58 -8.98
CA LEU A 196 11.39 5.04 -8.32
C LEU A 196 11.26 4.95 -6.80
N LEU A 197 12.37 4.69 -6.15
CA LEU A 197 12.53 4.85 -4.71
C LEU A 197 13.56 5.96 -4.47
N VAL A 198 13.30 6.85 -3.51
CA VAL A 198 14.29 7.78 -2.99
C VAL A 198 14.75 7.30 -1.63
N GLY A 199 15.94 6.74 -1.57
CA GLY A 199 16.60 6.40 -0.32
C GLY A 199 17.21 7.66 0.29
N ILE A 200 16.79 8.05 1.49
CA ILE A 200 17.27 9.21 2.22
C ILE A 200 18.09 8.72 3.40
N GLU A 201 19.37 9.06 3.36
CA GLU A 201 20.34 8.62 4.36
C GLU A 201 20.38 9.56 5.57
N HIS A 202 20.37 9.00 6.78
CA HIS A 202 20.52 9.73 8.02
C HIS A 202 21.65 9.18 8.91
N ASP A 203 22.12 9.99 9.84
CA ASP A 203 23.27 9.73 10.69
C ASP A 203 23.02 8.82 11.91
N GLY A 204 21.78 8.38 12.13
CA GLY A 204 21.40 7.54 13.27
C GLY A 204 21.25 8.26 14.61
N ASN A 205 21.48 9.58 14.69
CA ASN A 205 21.43 10.33 15.94
C ASN A 205 20.01 10.63 16.38
N GLN A 206 19.44 9.73 17.20
CA GLN A 206 18.08 9.86 17.71
C GLN A 206 17.88 11.17 18.49
N GLY A 207 16.84 11.93 18.17
CA GLY A 207 16.51 13.21 18.78
C GLY A 207 17.31 14.40 18.24
N ALA A 208 18.27 14.16 17.33
CA ALA A 208 19.05 15.18 16.62
C ALA A 208 19.32 14.75 15.17
N TRP A 209 18.33 14.11 14.53
CA TRP A 209 18.45 13.55 13.19
C TRP A 209 19.05 14.54 12.20
N ARG A 210 20.02 14.05 11.42
CA ARG A 210 20.63 14.77 10.31
C ARG A 210 20.60 13.89 9.06
N PHE A 211 20.10 14.45 7.97
CA PHE A 211 20.07 13.79 6.67
C PHE A 211 21.33 14.20 5.89
N ILE A 212 22.09 13.21 5.44
CA ILE A 212 23.44 13.38 4.92
C ILE A 212 23.56 13.07 3.43
N GLY A 213 22.55 12.43 2.85
CA GLY A 213 22.55 12.11 1.44
C GLY A 213 21.25 11.47 0.99
N TRP A 214 21.18 11.21 -0.31
CA TRP A 214 20.05 10.51 -0.91
C TRP A 214 20.49 9.77 -2.19
N GLU A 215 19.66 8.80 -2.60
CA GLU A 215 19.83 8.05 -3.84
C GLU A 215 18.47 7.84 -4.50
N ILE A 216 18.42 7.98 -5.84
CA ILE A 216 17.26 7.58 -6.63
C ILE A 216 17.53 6.18 -7.21
N VAL A 217 16.63 5.27 -6.95
CA VAL A 217 16.71 3.87 -7.40
C VAL A 217 15.58 3.59 -8.37
N ASP A 218 15.92 3.06 -9.56
CA ASP A 218 14.95 2.53 -10.51
C ASP A 218 14.53 1.11 -10.07
N LEU A 219 13.26 0.94 -9.73
CA LEU A 219 12.71 -0.33 -9.26
C LEU A 219 12.43 -1.33 -10.39
N SER A 220 12.61 -0.96 -11.65
CA SER A 220 12.32 -1.82 -12.81
C SER A 220 13.06 -3.14 -12.81
N LYS A 221 14.25 -3.18 -12.19
CA LYS A 221 15.09 -4.40 -12.06
C LYS A 221 15.08 -5.02 -10.66
N LEU A 222 14.29 -4.47 -9.74
CA LEU A 222 14.23 -4.97 -8.37
C LEU A 222 13.67 -6.38 -8.33
N GLN A 223 14.36 -7.26 -7.59
CA GLN A 223 13.87 -8.58 -7.23
C GLN A 223 13.35 -8.56 -5.80
N LEU A 224 12.19 -9.15 -5.59
CA LEU A 224 11.50 -9.21 -4.30
C LEU A 224 11.45 -10.65 -3.81
N THR A 225 11.46 -10.82 -2.51
CA THR A 225 11.20 -12.10 -1.85
C THR A 225 9.79 -12.08 -1.26
N LEU A 226 9.01 -13.10 -1.55
CA LEU A 226 7.73 -13.30 -0.87
C LEU A 226 8.01 -13.76 0.55
N LYS A 227 7.54 -12.97 1.53
CA LYS A 227 7.54 -13.36 2.93
C LYS A 227 6.11 -13.69 3.37
N THR A 228 5.87 -14.96 3.68
CA THR A 228 4.57 -15.42 4.17
C THR A 228 4.52 -15.24 5.69
N GLU A 229 3.58 -14.44 6.18
CA GLU A 229 3.37 -14.21 7.60
C GLU A 229 1.91 -14.49 7.95
N PHE A 230 1.67 -15.25 9.01
CA PHE A 230 0.34 -15.40 9.62
C PHE A 230 0.17 -14.29 10.65
N GLN A 231 -0.94 -13.58 10.60
CA GLN A 231 -1.19 -12.41 11.47
C GLN A 231 -2.42 -12.65 12.34
N GLY A 232 -2.31 -12.27 13.61
CA GLY A 232 -3.42 -12.17 14.54
C GLY A 232 -3.52 -10.73 15.07
N ALA A 233 -4.71 -10.15 15.04
CA ALA A 233 -4.95 -8.84 15.64
C ALA A 233 -5.21 -8.98 17.16
N ASN A 234 -5.07 -7.89 17.91
CA ASN A 234 -5.38 -7.87 19.35
C ASN A 234 -6.78 -8.42 19.65
N ARG A 235 -7.78 -8.07 18.83
CA ARG A 235 -9.15 -8.60 18.97
C ARG A 235 -9.24 -10.12 18.76
N ASP A 236 -8.27 -10.72 18.05
CA ASP A 236 -8.25 -12.16 17.78
C ASP A 236 -7.47 -12.90 18.88
N ILE A 237 -6.50 -12.22 19.53
CA ILE A 237 -5.64 -12.76 20.58
C ILE A 237 -6.32 -12.64 21.95
N TYR A 238 -6.95 -11.50 22.23
CA TYR A 238 -7.52 -11.18 23.55
C TYR A 238 -9.03 -11.47 23.63
N ARG A 239 -9.50 -12.51 22.95
CA ARG A 239 -10.86 -13.02 23.12
C ARG A 239 -10.99 -13.72 24.47
N ASP A 240 -12.13 -13.55 25.13
CA ASP A 240 -12.33 -14.08 26.49
C ASP A 240 -12.05 -15.58 26.61
N GLU A 241 -12.43 -16.35 25.60
CA GLU A 241 -12.22 -17.80 25.54
C GLU A 241 -10.74 -18.22 25.39
N LEU A 242 -9.85 -17.29 25.05
CA LEU A 242 -8.40 -17.55 24.93
C LEU A 242 -7.62 -17.08 26.15
N ILE A 243 -8.25 -16.29 27.03
CA ILE A 243 -7.58 -15.73 28.20
C ILE A 243 -7.67 -16.72 29.36
N LEU A 244 -6.55 -17.27 29.76
CA LEU A 244 -6.49 -18.26 30.84
C LEU A 244 -6.43 -17.61 32.24
N HIS A 245 -5.88 -16.40 32.35
CA HIS A 245 -5.73 -15.69 33.63
C HIS A 245 -5.62 -14.18 33.37
N ARG A 246 -6.09 -13.38 34.35
CA ARG A 246 -6.01 -11.91 34.32
C ARG A 246 -5.47 -11.39 35.62
N SER A 247 -4.77 -10.26 35.62
CA SER A 247 -4.46 -9.51 36.81
C SER A 247 -5.74 -8.92 37.43
N GLU A 248 -5.82 -8.87 38.71
CA GLU A 248 -6.81 -8.06 39.42
C GLU A 248 -6.54 -6.58 39.10
N ARG A 249 -7.57 -5.85 38.72
CA ARG A 249 -7.51 -4.40 38.45
C ARG A 249 -8.13 -3.63 39.56
#